data_8d86528a0d5ac1d0f0f57548297e53d7
#
_entry.id   8d86528a0d5ac1d0f0f57548297e53d7
#
_cell.length_a   1.000
_cell.length_b   1.000
_cell.length_c   1.000
_cell.angle_alpha   90.00
_cell.angle_beta   90.00
_cell.angle_gamma   90.00
#
_symmetry.space_group_name_H-M   'P 1'
#
loop_
_entity.id
_entity.type
_entity.pdbx_description
1 polymer ?
#
loop_
_entity_poly.entity_id
_entity_poly.type
_entity_poly.pdbx_seq_one_letter_code
_entity_poly.pdbx_strand_id
1 'polypeptide(L)'
;NARDGKGVELLHDVLIKTVFLTSENSKIAKARARKVKADHCYINIKRKDMMLSTICKRFKVKPSNIAYIGDDVNDIKIMKLVGLSAVPANGTQEAKSVSDFKCKTKGGNGAFREFSDLILSSKK
;
A
#
# COMPACT_ATOMS: atom_id res chain seq x y z
N ASN A 1 0.40 -4.19 -13.05
CA ASN A 1 1.31 -3.40 -13.88
C ASN A 1 2.76 -3.82 -13.61
N ALA A 2 3.56 -3.98 -14.64
CA ALA A 2 4.95 -4.42 -14.52
C ALA A 2 5.80 -3.46 -13.68
N ARG A 3 5.49 -2.16 -13.72
CA ARG A 3 6.19 -1.14 -12.91
C ARG A 3 5.93 -1.37 -11.42
N ASP A 4 4.71 -1.75 -11.06
CA ASP A 4 4.35 -2.00 -9.67
C ASP A 4 5.04 -3.25 -9.14
N GLY A 5 5.17 -4.30 -9.97
CA GLY A 5 5.94 -5.49 -9.61
C GLY A 5 7.41 -5.18 -9.37
N LYS A 6 8.00 -4.29 -10.18
CA LYS A 6 9.38 -3.84 -9.96
C LYS A 6 9.51 -3.09 -8.65
N GLY A 7 8.49 -2.30 -8.28
CA GLY A 7 8.47 -1.60 -6.99
C GLY A 7 8.55 -2.58 -5.81
N VAL A 8 7.77 -3.66 -5.86
CA VAL A 8 7.81 -4.70 -4.82
C VAL A 8 9.21 -5.31 -4.73
N GLU A 9 9.81 -5.65 -5.87
CA GLU A 9 11.15 -6.23 -5.92
C GLU A 9 12.19 -5.31 -5.28
N LEU A 10 12.16 -4.02 -5.63
CA LEU A 10 13.12 -3.05 -5.09
C LEU A 10 12.97 -2.86 -3.59
N LEU A 11 11.74 -2.89 -3.08
CA LEU A 11 11.51 -2.82 -1.63
C LEU A 11 12.04 -4.07 -0.93
N HIS A 12 11.83 -5.26 -1.52
CA HIS A 12 12.35 -6.50 -0.96
C HIS A 12 13.88 -6.49 -0.90
N ASP A 13 14.54 -5.86 -1.87
CA ASP A 13 16.00 -5.77 -1.90
C ASP A 13 16.56 -5.00 -0.69
N VAL A 14 15.77 -4.12 -0.09
CA VAL A 14 16.16 -3.40 1.13
C VAL A 14 15.40 -3.91 2.37
N LEU A 15 14.87 -5.13 2.29
CA LEU A 15 14.20 -5.84 3.39
C LEU A 15 12.91 -5.16 3.86
N ILE A 16 12.23 -4.45 2.99
CA ILE A 16 10.90 -3.91 3.28
C ILE A 16 9.86 -4.90 2.77
N LYS A 17 8.97 -5.31 3.67
CA LYS A 17 7.89 -6.23 3.33
C LYS A 17 6.74 -5.50 2.68
N THR A 18 6.01 -6.20 1.81
CA THR A 18 4.84 -5.64 1.12
C THR A 18 3.61 -6.49 1.40
N VAL A 19 2.49 -5.82 1.61
CA VAL A 19 1.22 -6.46 1.96
C VAL A 19 0.12 -5.86 1.11
N PHE A 20 -0.72 -6.71 0.52
CA PHE A 20 -1.93 -6.27 -0.15
C PHE A 20 -3.09 -6.35 0.84
N LEU A 21 -3.90 -5.29 0.85
CA LEU A 21 -5.07 -5.20 1.72
C LEU A 21 -6.24 -4.71 0.86
N THR A 22 -7.23 -5.55 0.63
CA THR A 22 -8.31 -5.23 -0.28
C THR A 22 -9.68 -5.63 0.28
N SER A 23 -10.71 -4.85 -0.05
CA SER A 23 -12.09 -5.19 0.23
C SER A 23 -12.66 -6.22 -0.75
N GLU A 24 -11.97 -6.45 -1.86
CA GLU A 24 -12.41 -7.44 -2.84
C GLU A 24 -12.28 -8.86 -2.29
N ASN A 25 -13.25 -9.70 -2.64
CA ASN A 25 -13.20 -11.13 -2.36
C ASN A 25 -13.00 -11.84 -3.70
N SER A 26 -11.79 -11.78 -4.25
CA SER A 26 -11.56 -12.32 -5.56
C SER A 26 -10.24 -13.09 -5.66
N LYS A 27 -10.27 -14.13 -6.49
CA LYS A 27 -9.07 -14.87 -6.84
C LYS A 27 -8.10 -14.01 -7.64
N ILE A 28 -8.61 -12.99 -8.33
CA ILE A 28 -7.79 -12.06 -9.12
C ILE A 28 -6.86 -11.26 -8.22
N ALA A 29 -7.37 -10.75 -7.10
CA ALA A 29 -6.56 -10.00 -6.14
C ALA A 29 -5.44 -10.87 -5.57
N LYS A 30 -5.76 -12.11 -5.18
CA LYS A 30 -4.76 -13.06 -4.70
C LYS A 30 -3.72 -13.40 -5.76
N ALA A 31 -4.15 -13.58 -7.01
CA ALA A 31 -3.24 -13.89 -8.11
C ALA A 31 -2.29 -12.73 -8.39
N ARG A 32 -2.77 -11.48 -8.33
CA ARG A 32 -1.92 -10.29 -8.50
C ARG A 32 -0.85 -10.21 -7.40
N ALA A 33 -1.25 -10.41 -6.15
CA ALA A 33 -0.32 -10.39 -5.03
C ALA A 33 0.75 -11.46 -5.16
N ARG A 34 0.35 -12.66 -5.57
CA ARG A 34 1.27 -13.78 -5.78
C ARG A 34 2.23 -13.50 -6.94
N LYS A 35 1.73 -12.93 -8.02
CA LYS A 35 2.53 -12.62 -9.21
C LYS A 35 3.66 -11.63 -8.89
N VAL A 36 3.40 -10.62 -8.06
CA VAL A 36 4.41 -9.64 -7.66
C VAL A 36 5.20 -10.07 -6.43
N LYS A 37 4.91 -11.25 -5.88
CA LYS A 37 5.59 -11.83 -4.72
C LYS A 37 5.44 -10.99 -3.47
N ALA A 38 4.25 -10.42 -3.25
CA ALA A 38 3.92 -9.75 -2.00
C ALA A 38 4.06 -10.72 -0.81
N ASP A 39 4.45 -10.21 0.33
CA ASP A 39 4.66 -11.03 1.53
C ASP A 39 3.34 -11.58 2.08
N HIS A 40 2.25 -10.86 1.91
CA HIS A 40 0.93 -11.34 2.31
C HIS A 40 -0.17 -10.60 1.56
N CYS A 41 -1.36 -11.21 1.52
CA CYS A 41 -2.53 -10.62 0.90
C CYS A 41 -3.75 -10.89 1.77
N TYR A 42 -4.37 -9.85 2.29
CA TYR A 42 -5.64 -9.93 3.02
C TYR A 42 -6.76 -9.49 2.09
N ILE A 43 -7.73 -10.36 1.88
CA ILE A 43 -8.88 -10.09 1.01
C ILE A 43 -10.17 -9.98 1.83
N ASN A 44 -11.22 -9.45 1.21
CA ASN A 44 -12.54 -9.32 1.82
C ASN A 44 -12.51 -8.50 3.11
N ILE A 45 -11.67 -7.48 3.16
CA ILE A 45 -11.51 -6.63 4.35
C ILE A 45 -12.36 -5.37 4.18
N LYS A 46 -13.43 -5.26 4.94
CA LYS A 46 -14.32 -4.09 4.90
C LYS A 46 -13.83 -2.95 5.77
N ARG A 47 -13.20 -3.26 6.90
CA ARG A 47 -12.67 -2.29 7.85
C ARG A 47 -11.14 -2.39 7.85
N LYS A 48 -10.52 -1.70 6.90
CA LYS A 48 -9.06 -1.76 6.72
C LYS A 48 -8.30 -1.25 7.94
N ASP A 49 -8.82 -0.22 8.60
CA ASP A 49 -8.21 0.32 9.81
C ASP A 49 -8.11 -0.72 10.94
N MET A 50 -9.07 -1.65 11.00
CA MET A 50 -9.06 -2.69 12.04
C MET A 50 -8.03 -3.79 11.76
N MET A 51 -7.53 -3.90 10.55
CA MET A 51 -6.47 -4.85 10.22
C MET A 51 -5.09 -4.37 10.64
N LEU A 52 -4.96 -3.09 10.97
CA LEU A 52 -3.64 -2.51 11.28
C LEU A 52 -2.97 -3.21 12.44
N SER A 53 -3.69 -3.50 13.52
CA SER A 53 -3.11 -4.19 14.67
C SER A 53 -2.66 -5.61 14.32
N THR A 54 -3.42 -6.31 13.49
CA THR A 54 -3.07 -7.66 13.03
C THR A 54 -1.76 -7.62 12.22
N ILE A 55 -1.66 -6.66 11.31
CA ILE A 55 -0.46 -6.48 10.48
C ILE A 55 0.74 -6.13 11.35
N CYS A 56 0.58 -5.21 12.28
CA CYS A 56 1.66 -4.81 13.18
C CYS A 56 2.17 -5.99 14.01
N LYS A 57 1.28 -6.82 14.52
CA LYS A 57 1.66 -8.01 15.29
C LYS A 57 2.38 -9.03 14.42
N ARG A 58 1.85 -9.29 13.23
CA ARG A 58 2.43 -10.29 12.32
C ARG A 58 3.85 -9.91 11.89
N PHE A 59 4.05 -8.67 11.53
CA PHE A 59 5.32 -8.21 10.99
C PHE A 59 6.22 -7.51 12.02
N LYS A 60 5.77 -7.44 13.27
CA LYS A 60 6.53 -6.86 14.39
C LYS A 60 6.97 -5.42 14.10
N VAL A 61 6.02 -4.61 13.66
CA VAL A 61 6.24 -3.19 13.35
C VAL A 61 5.20 -2.33 14.07
N LYS A 62 5.51 -1.05 14.22
CA LYS A 62 4.58 -0.05 14.73
C LYS A 62 3.85 0.61 13.57
N PRO A 63 2.65 1.18 13.80
CA PRO A 63 1.97 1.94 12.75
C PRO A 63 2.84 3.03 12.11
N SER A 64 3.68 3.70 12.91
CA SER A 64 4.59 4.73 12.41
C SER A 64 5.66 4.19 11.45
N ASN A 65 5.87 2.88 11.39
CA ASN A 65 6.82 2.24 10.49
C ASN A 65 6.15 1.65 9.23
N ILE A 66 4.87 1.96 9.02
CA ILE A 66 4.11 1.47 7.87
C ILE A 66 3.88 2.61 6.89
N ALA A 67 4.10 2.32 5.61
CA ALA A 67 3.70 3.19 4.51
C ALA A 67 2.48 2.55 3.83
N TYR A 68 1.49 3.35 3.49
CA TYR A 68 0.22 2.88 2.95
C TYR A 68 -0.19 3.72 1.75
N ILE A 69 -0.56 3.06 0.65
CA ILE A 69 -1.15 3.74 -0.50
C ILE A 69 -2.61 3.31 -0.64
N GLY A 70 -3.51 4.28 -0.67
CA GLY A 70 -4.95 4.04 -0.76
C GLY A 70 -5.62 5.03 -1.68
N ASP A 71 -6.76 4.64 -2.28
CA ASP A 71 -7.42 5.44 -3.31
C ASP A 71 -8.87 5.79 -3.03
N ASP A 72 -9.47 5.24 -1.97
CA ASP A 72 -10.90 5.36 -1.74
C ASP A 72 -11.20 5.74 -0.28
N VAL A 73 -12.48 6.01 -0.02
CA VAL A 73 -12.96 6.44 1.29
C VAL A 73 -12.70 5.39 2.38
N ASN A 74 -12.72 4.10 2.04
CA ASN A 74 -12.44 3.04 3.01
C ASN A 74 -10.96 2.93 3.39
N ASP A 75 -10.08 3.73 2.76
CA ASP A 75 -8.67 3.80 3.10
C ASP A 75 -8.34 4.94 4.06
N ILE A 76 -9.27 5.88 4.27
CA ILE A 76 -8.99 7.13 4.98
C ILE A 76 -8.53 6.89 6.42
N LYS A 77 -9.24 6.03 7.16
CA LYS A 77 -8.91 5.81 8.57
C LYS A 77 -7.52 5.21 8.74
N ILE A 78 -7.17 4.20 7.93
CA ILE A 78 -5.84 3.60 8.03
C ILE A 78 -4.75 4.57 7.56
N MET A 79 -5.04 5.39 6.54
CA MET A 79 -4.09 6.40 6.07
C MET A 79 -3.73 7.41 7.16
N LYS A 80 -4.66 7.72 8.05
CA LYS A 80 -4.42 8.64 9.17
C LYS A 80 -3.60 8.01 10.30
N LEU A 81 -3.55 6.68 10.37
CA LEU A 81 -2.91 5.96 11.47
C LEU A 81 -1.47 5.55 11.17
N VAL A 82 -1.10 5.47 9.90
CA VAL A 82 0.24 5.01 9.49
C VAL A 82 1.24 6.16 9.47
N GLY A 83 2.53 5.81 9.35
CA GLY A 83 3.61 6.79 9.34
C GLY A 83 3.71 7.60 8.06
N LEU A 84 3.37 6.99 6.91
CA LEU A 84 3.41 7.67 5.62
C LEU A 84 2.28 7.17 4.74
N SER A 85 1.43 8.08 4.28
CA SER A 85 0.33 7.73 3.39
C SER A 85 0.48 8.37 2.02
N ALA A 86 0.00 7.68 1.00
CA ALA A 86 0.02 8.16 -0.37
C ALA A 86 -1.31 7.86 -1.05
N VAL A 87 -1.61 8.63 -2.08
CA VAL A 87 -2.80 8.44 -2.91
C VAL A 87 -2.39 8.49 -4.37
N PRO A 88 -2.90 7.58 -5.23
CA PRO A 88 -2.65 7.67 -6.68
C PRO A 88 -3.36 8.88 -7.29
N ALA A 89 -2.94 9.29 -8.48
CA ALA A 89 -3.48 10.49 -9.13
C ALA A 89 -5.00 10.42 -9.34
N ASN A 90 -5.54 9.21 -9.54
CA ASN A 90 -6.98 8.99 -9.73
C ASN A 90 -7.73 8.61 -8.46
N GLY A 91 -7.13 8.79 -7.29
CA GLY A 91 -7.82 8.58 -6.02
C GLY A 91 -8.90 9.61 -5.76
N THR A 92 -9.78 9.32 -4.79
CA THR A 92 -10.86 10.24 -4.44
C THR A 92 -10.31 11.52 -3.81
N GLN A 93 -11.10 12.59 -3.84
CA GLN A 93 -10.69 13.86 -3.20
C GLN A 93 -10.54 13.68 -1.69
N GLU A 94 -11.38 12.86 -1.07
CA GLU A 94 -11.30 12.58 0.36
C GLU A 94 -9.97 11.91 0.71
N ALA A 95 -9.55 10.90 -0.07
CA ALA A 95 -8.26 10.24 0.14
C ALA A 95 -7.10 11.22 -0.09
N LYS A 96 -7.20 12.06 -1.12
CA LYS A 96 -6.18 13.08 -1.40
C LYS A 96 -6.03 14.06 -0.25
N SER A 97 -7.12 14.44 0.40
CA SER A 97 -7.10 15.44 1.47
C SER A 97 -6.37 14.97 2.72
N VAL A 98 -6.28 13.63 2.96
CA VAL A 98 -5.60 13.09 4.15
C VAL A 98 -4.24 12.49 3.85
N SER A 99 -3.84 12.42 2.59
CA SER A 99 -2.58 11.79 2.21
C SER A 99 -1.38 12.70 2.45
N ASP A 100 -0.25 12.11 2.82
CA ASP A 100 1.02 12.82 2.95
C ASP A 100 1.63 13.08 1.57
N PHE A 101 1.50 12.12 0.65
CA PHE A 101 2.09 12.20 -0.68
C PHE A 101 1.02 11.92 -1.75
N LYS A 102 0.95 12.79 -2.74
CA LYS A 102 0.04 12.63 -3.88
C LYS A 102 0.85 12.19 -5.09
N CYS A 103 0.61 10.95 -5.55
CA CYS A 103 1.30 10.44 -6.73
C CYS A 103 0.86 11.20 -7.99
N LYS A 104 1.77 11.36 -8.91
CA LYS A 104 1.48 11.92 -10.24
C LYS A 104 0.89 10.85 -11.15
N THR A 105 1.13 9.59 -10.84
CA THR A 105 0.72 8.42 -11.62
C THR A 105 -0.57 7.85 -11.08
N LYS A 106 -1.42 7.34 -11.97
CA LYS A 106 -2.68 6.69 -11.59
C LYS A 106 -2.45 5.30 -11.03
N GLY A 107 -3.38 4.86 -10.18
CA GLY A 107 -3.42 3.47 -9.73
C GLY A 107 -3.54 2.53 -10.93
N GLY A 108 -2.81 1.42 -10.88
CA GLY A 108 -2.74 0.49 -12.01
C GLY A 108 -1.76 0.88 -13.10
N ASN A 109 -1.27 2.13 -13.09
CA ASN A 109 -0.36 2.66 -14.11
C ASN A 109 1.02 3.00 -13.54
N GLY A 110 1.37 2.47 -12.37
CA GLY A 110 2.67 2.67 -11.76
C GLY A 110 2.69 3.57 -10.53
N ALA A 111 1.53 3.88 -9.93
CA ALA A 111 1.48 4.69 -8.70
C ALA A 111 2.25 4.02 -7.56
N PHE A 112 2.13 2.71 -7.41
CA PHE A 112 2.86 2.00 -6.38
C PHE A 112 4.38 2.10 -6.62
N ARG A 113 4.83 2.02 -7.87
CA ARG A 113 6.25 2.18 -8.21
C ARG A 113 6.74 3.58 -7.85
N GLU A 114 5.94 4.60 -8.14
CA GLU A 114 6.27 5.97 -7.75
C GLU A 114 6.42 6.09 -6.23
N PHE A 115 5.50 5.50 -5.48
CA PHE A 115 5.53 5.52 -4.02
C PHE A 115 6.74 4.74 -3.49
N SER A 116 7.03 3.56 -4.06
CA SER A 116 8.19 2.78 -3.66
C SER A 116 9.49 3.53 -3.91
N ASP A 117 9.59 4.27 -5.01
CA ASP A 117 10.76 5.10 -5.30
C ASP A 117 10.93 6.20 -4.26
N LEU A 118 9.83 6.81 -3.80
CA LEU A 118 9.87 7.79 -2.72
C LEU A 118 10.42 7.17 -1.43
N ILE A 119 9.91 6.01 -1.05
CA ILE A 119 10.35 5.30 0.15
C ILE A 119 11.84 4.98 0.06
N LEU A 120 12.28 4.46 -1.08
CA LEU A 120 13.69 4.11 -1.30
C LEU A 120 14.60 5.33 -1.21
N SER A 121 14.16 6.47 -1.74
CA SER A 121 14.96 7.70 -1.69
C SER A 121 15.15 8.19 -0.26
N SER A 122 14.19 7.94 0.63
CA SER A 122 14.29 8.34 2.03
C SER A 122 15.20 7.44 2.87
N LYS A 123 15.63 6.30 2.32
CA LYS A 123 16.52 5.34 2.99
C LYS A 123 18.00 5.67 2.84
N LYS A 124 18.31 6.68 2.10
CA LYS A 124 19.71 7.08 1.87
C LYS A 124 20.29 7.86 3.04
#